data_3338d90610c32b75d952791203665c19
#
_entry.id   3338d90610c32b75d952791203665c19
#
_cell.length_a   1.000
_cell.length_b   1.000
_cell.length_c   1.000
_cell.angle_alpha   90.00
_cell.angle_beta   90.00
_cell.angle_gamma   90.00
#
_symmetry.space_group_name_H-M   'P 1'
#
loop_
_entity.id
_entity.type
_entity.pdbx_description
1 polymer ?
#
loop_
_entity_poly.entity_id
_entity_poly.type
_entity_poly.pdbx_seq_one_letter_code
_entity_poly.pdbx_strand_id
1 'polypeptide(L)'
;YCYLSIKLKFQMLNNWDYVGSNKIHKTALIDWRNVEIGENNIIGPYTCIGTEAQSVRDESKGRISIGDNNIFREAVSVNRPTAWSEITAIEDNCYLMINAHIAHDCYIESNCVISNNVAFGGHVYVMNNTQIGFGVLVHQYNVIGSYCMFGLGSVITRAADLKCGTLWHGNPARFQKFNEVGLQRNNLAVDDMRSENERRQSIIEERSKY
;
A
#
# COMPACT_ATOMS: atom_id res chain seq x y z
N TYR A 1 24.64 -41.45 -30.62
CA TYR A 1 23.72 -40.66 -29.80
C TYR A 1 24.04 -39.19 -30.00
N CYS A 2 23.21 -38.51 -30.82
CA CYS A 2 23.36 -37.11 -31.15
C CYS A 2 22.61 -36.27 -30.12
N TYR A 3 23.33 -35.66 -29.16
CA TYR A 3 22.75 -34.65 -28.27
C TYR A 3 22.53 -33.35 -29.04
N LEU A 4 21.31 -33.13 -29.49
CA LEU A 4 20.89 -31.79 -29.95
C LEU A 4 20.84 -30.86 -28.73
N SER A 5 21.87 -30.07 -28.56
CA SER A 5 21.90 -28.93 -27.63
C SER A 5 20.94 -27.87 -28.15
N ILE A 6 19.70 -27.90 -27.71
CA ILE A 6 18.78 -26.78 -27.91
C ILE A 6 19.22 -25.67 -26.93
N LYS A 7 20.11 -24.81 -27.35
CA LYS A 7 20.31 -23.51 -26.75
C LYS A 7 19.06 -22.66 -27.04
N LEU A 8 18.04 -22.81 -26.19
CA LEU A 8 17.03 -21.79 -26.06
C LEU A 8 17.75 -20.51 -25.61
N LYS A 9 18.10 -19.66 -26.57
CA LYS A 9 18.37 -18.26 -26.25
C LYS A 9 17.07 -17.69 -25.67
N PHE A 10 16.97 -17.64 -24.35
CA PHE A 10 16.07 -16.71 -23.72
C PHE A 10 16.51 -15.33 -24.16
N GLN A 11 15.97 -14.87 -25.30
CA GLN A 11 15.95 -13.47 -25.61
C GLN A 11 15.11 -12.85 -24.50
N MET A 12 15.74 -12.16 -23.55
CA MET A 12 15.03 -11.31 -22.61
C MET A 12 14.33 -10.28 -23.49
N LEU A 13 13.08 -10.55 -23.85
CA LEU A 13 12.21 -9.56 -24.46
C LEU A 13 12.21 -8.37 -23.51
N ASN A 14 12.50 -7.19 -24.03
CA ASN A 14 12.35 -5.98 -23.25
C ASN A 14 10.84 -5.79 -22.98
N ASN A 15 10.38 -6.37 -21.86
CA ASN A 15 8.97 -6.35 -21.44
C ASN A 15 8.61 -5.08 -20.66
N TRP A 16 9.47 -4.07 -20.73
CA TRP A 16 9.32 -2.82 -20.02
C TRP A 16 9.25 -1.67 -21.00
N ASP A 17 8.32 -0.76 -20.74
CA ASP A 17 8.21 0.53 -21.40
C ASP A 17 8.55 1.65 -20.41
N TYR A 18 8.88 2.83 -20.93
CA TYR A 18 9.10 4.03 -20.14
C TYR A 18 8.05 5.07 -20.49
N VAL A 19 7.37 5.59 -19.47
CA VAL A 19 6.45 6.73 -19.57
C VAL A 19 7.02 7.83 -18.68
N GLY A 20 7.66 8.82 -19.29
CA GLY A 20 8.52 9.76 -18.56
C GLY A 20 9.69 9.02 -17.90
N SER A 21 9.89 9.21 -16.61
CA SER A 21 10.88 8.50 -15.80
C SER A 21 10.36 7.17 -15.23
N ASN A 22 9.09 6.87 -15.42
CA ASN A 22 8.46 5.66 -14.87
C ASN A 22 8.75 4.43 -15.72
N LYS A 23 9.13 3.33 -15.08
CA LYS A 23 9.39 2.02 -15.71
C LYS A 23 8.17 1.11 -15.52
N ILE A 24 7.46 0.79 -16.60
CA ILE A 24 6.18 0.08 -16.56
C ILE A 24 6.28 -1.22 -17.34
N HIS A 25 5.87 -2.32 -16.73
CA HIS A 25 5.84 -3.61 -17.43
C HIS A 25 4.67 -3.65 -18.42
N LYS A 26 4.89 -4.21 -19.61
CA LYS A 26 3.91 -4.24 -20.71
C LYS A 26 2.59 -4.95 -20.39
N THR A 27 2.58 -5.80 -19.37
CA THR A 27 1.36 -6.46 -18.90
C THR A 27 0.64 -5.72 -17.78
N ALA A 28 1.15 -4.56 -17.34
CA ALA A 28 0.44 -3.71 -16.38
C ALA A 28 -0.74 -3.02 -17.05
N LEU A 29 -1.85 -2.92 -16.33
CA LEU A 29 -3.06 -2.24 -16.75
C LEU A 29 -3.23 -0.97 -15.92
N ILE A 30 -3.20 0.20 -16.58
CA ILE A 30 -3.34 1.50 -15.92
C ILE A 30 -4.44 2.28 -16.64
N ASP A 31 -5.44 2.73 -15.90
CA ASP A 31 -6.47 3.64 -16.46
C ASP A 31 -5.99 5.09 -16.42
N TRP A 32 -5.19 5.45 -17.40
CA TRP A 32 -4.58 6.79 -17.54
C TRP A 32 -5.56 7.97 -17.54
N ARG A 33 -6.86 7.73 -17.66
CA ARG A 33 -7.89 8.78 -17.57
C ARG A 33 -8.16 9.21 -16.14
N ASN A 34 -7.94 8.29 -15.19
CA ASN A 34 -8.28 8.46 -13.78
C ASN A 34 -7.10 8.20 -12.85
N VAL A 35 -5.87 8.08 -13.38
CA VAL A 35 -4.66 7.80 -12.61
C VAL A 35 -3.61 8.84 -12.93
N GLU A 36 -3.16 9.53 -11.91
CA GLU A 36 -2.02 10.44 -11.94
C GLU A 36 -0.83 9.76 -11.27
N ILE A 37 0.32 9.72 -11.92
CA ILE A 37 1.54 9.07 -11.42
C ILE A 37 2.68 10.08 -11.50
N GLY A 38 3.39 10.26 -10.39
CA GLY A 38 4.61 11.06 -10.29
C GLY A 38 5.79 10.45 -11.07
N GLU A 39 6.98 10.60 -10.57
CA GLU A 39 8.22 10.24 -11.25
C GLU A 39 8.91 9.02 -10.66
N ASN A 40 9.78 8.36 -11.46
CA ASN A 40 10.68 7.28 -11.05
C ASN A 40 10.00 6.05 -10.44
N ASN A 41 8.73 5.81 -10.74
CA ASN A 41 8.02 4.63 -10.27
C ASN A 41 8.37 3.39 -11.10
N ILE A 42 8.34 2.22 -10.46
CA ILE A 42 8.48 0.91 -11.12
C ILE A 42 7.16 0.17 -10.95
N ILE A 43 6.49 -0.14 -12.06
CA ILE A 43 5.20 -0.85 -12.05
C ILE A 43 5.38 -2.22 -12.70
N GLY A 44 5.31 -3.26 -11.87
CA GLY A 44 5.59 -4.64 -12.21
C GLY A 44 4.52 -5.33 -13.07
N PRO A 45 4.80 -6.59 -13.44
CA PRO A 45 3.90 -7.38 -14.30
C PRO A 45 2.52 -7.57 -13.67
N TYR A 46 1.48 -7.54 -14.51
CA TYR A 46 0.08 -7.81 -14.14
C TYR A 46 -0.48 -6.87 -13.05
N THR A 47 0.20 -5.79 -12.72
CA THR A 47 -0.30 -4.76 -11.82
C THR A 47 -1.49 -4.05 -12.46
N CYS A 48 -2.58 -3.87 -11.71
CA CYS A 48 -3.80 -3.22 -12.16
C CYS A 48 -4.06 -1.96 -11.32
N ILE A 49 -3.95 -0.78 -11.94
CA ILE A 49 -4.17 0.51 -11.29
C ILE A 49 -5.31 1.25 -12.01
N GLY A 50 -6.38 1.58 -11.30
CA GLY A 50 -7.49 2.33 -11.87
C GLY A 50 -8.75 1.50 -12.13
N THR A 51 -8.78 0.23 -11.72
CA THR A 51 -10.03 -0.55 -11.74
C THR A 51 -11.06 0.06 -10.80
N GLU A 52 -12.33 -0.18 -11.10
CA GLU A 52 -13.45 0.39 -10.34
C GLU A 52 -13.42 0.00 -8.86
N ALA A 53 -14.04 0.84 -8.04
CA ALA A 53 -14.22 0.56 -6.63
C ALA A 53 -15.00 -0.75 -6.44
N GLN A 54 -14.51 -1.62 -5.57
CA GLN A 54 -15.23 -2.83 -5.16
C GLN A 54 -16.27 -2.48 -4.08
N SER A 55 -17.20 -1.61 -4.42
CA SER A 55 -18.33 -1.22 -3.58
C SER A 55 -19.64 -1.71 -4.20
N VAL A 56 -20.50 -2.28 -3.36
CA VAL A 56 -21.85 -2.69 -3.80
C VAL A 56 -22.88 -1.56 -3.71
N ARG A 57 -22.49 -0.41 -3.16
CA ARG A 57 -23.38 0.72 -2.89
C ARG A 57 -23.02 1.97 -3.68
N ASP A 58 -21.74 2.15 -3.93
CA ASP A 58 -21.21 3.40 -4.44
C ASP A 58 -20.48 3.18 -5.77
N GLU A 59 -20.71 4.06 -6.71
CA GLU A 59 -20.01 4.08 -7.98
C GLU A 59 -18.62 4.68 -7.83
N SER A 60 -17.71 4.26 -8.71
CA SER A 60 -16.38 4.86 -8.79
C SER A 60 -16.45 6.30 -9.24
N LYS A 61 -15.83 7.21 -8.48
CA LYS A 61 -15.73 8.62 -8.81
C LYS A 61 -14.36 9.16 -8.37
N GLY A 62 -13.83 10.16 -9.07
CA GLY A 62 -12.54 10.73 -8.74
C GLY A 62 -11.36 9.95 -9.32
N ARG A 63 -10.17 10.12 -8.74
CA ARG A 63 -8.91 9.63 -9.31
C ARG A 63 -8.03 8.90 -8.31
N ILE A 64 -7.05 8.19 -8.87
CA ILE A 64 -5.92 7.67 -8.09
C ILE A 64 -4.75 8.64 -8.23
N SER A 65 -4.09 8.96 -7.12
CA SER A 65 -2.86 9.74 -7.08
C SER A 65 -1.72 8.88 -6.54
N ILE A 66 -0.66 8.76 -7.32
CA ILE A 66 0.57 8.05 -6.95
C ILE A 66 1.72 9.05 -7.01
N GLY A 67 2.48 9.15 -5.94
CA GLY A 67 3.65 10.00 -5.84
C GLY A 67 4.88 9.44 -6.56
N ASP A 68 6.06 9.72 -6.04
CA ASP A 68 7.35 9.44 -6.64
C ASP A 68 8.03 8.21 -6.06
N ASN A 69 8.92 7.59 -6.84
CA ASN A 69 9.86 6.54 -6.40
C ASN A 69 9.18 5.29 -5.80
N ASN A 70 7.94 5.00 -6.14
CA ASN A 70 7.23 3.82 -5.67
C ASN A 70 7.59 2.57 -6.47
N ILE A 71 7.54 1.42 -5.82
CA ILE A 71 7.73 0.12 -6.46
C ILE A 71 6.47 -0.72 -6.25
N PHE A 72 5.80 -1.01 -7.35
CA PHE A 72 4.69 -1.95 -7.40
C PHE A 72 5.20 -3.26 -7.99
N ARG A 73 5.17 -4.33 -7.20
CA ARG A 73 5.57 -5.67 -7.66
C ARG A 73 4.41 -6.31 -8.44
N GLU A 74 4.60 -7.58 -8.76
CA GLU A 74 3.69 -8.34 -9.61
C GLU A 74 2.27 -8.41 -9.02
N ALA A 75 1.26 -8.23 -9.87
CA ALA A 75 -0.16 -8.39 -9.55
C ALA A 75 -0.68 -7.51 -8.40
N VAL A 76 -0.06 -6.38 -8.13
CA VAL A 76 -0.62 -5.38 -7.22
C VAL A 76 -1.90 -4.80 -7.84
N SER A 77 -2.91 -4.56 -7.02
CA SER A 77 -4.15 -3.93 -7.46
C SER A 77 -4.49 -2.69 -6.62
N VAL A 78 -4.87 -1.61 -7.32
CA VAL A 78 -5.29 -0.34 -6.69
C VAL A 78 -6.60 0.09 -7.31
N ASN A 79 -7.65 0.16 -6.49
CA ASN A 79 -8.99 0.55 -6.96
C ASN A 79 -9.18 2.07 -6.93
N ARG A 80 -10.01 2.55 -7.86
CA ARG A 80 -10.50 3.94 -7.87
C ARG A 80 -11.31 4.22 -6.61
N PRO A 81 -11.37 5.48 -6.17
CA PRO A 81 -12.21 5.89 -5.06
C PRO A 81 -13.69 5.85 -5.43
N THR A 82 -14.53 5.90 -4.42
CA THR A 82 -15.95 6.20 -4.54
C THR A 82 -16.20 7.72 -4.47
N ALA A 83 -17.47 8.13 -4.52
CA ALA A 83 -17.83 9.53 -4.36
C ALA A 83 -17.52 10.11 -2.95
N TRP A 84 -17.13 9.28 -2.00
CA TRP A 84 -16.85 9.67 -0.63
C TRP A 84 -15.57 10.50 -0.47
N SER A 85 -14.44 10.00 -0.96
CA SER A 85 -13.16 10.69 -0.82
C SER A 85 -12.69 11.34 -2.11
N GLU A 86 -13.25 10.93 -3.24
CA GLU A 86 -12.84 11.32 -4.59
C GLU A 86 -11.34 11.03 -4.90
N ILE A 87 -10.61 10.40 -3.96
CA ILE A 87 -9.20 10.05 -4.14
C ILE A 87 -8.87 8.71 -3.46
N THR A 88 -8.09 7.89 -4.14
CA THR A 88 -7.27 6.83 -3.56
C THR A 88 -5.82 7.25 -3.78
N ALA A 89 -5.01 7.32 -2.71
CA ALA A 89 -3.68 7.90 -2.81
C ALA A 89 -2.60 6.98 -2.25
N ILE A 90 -1.43 7.01 -2.91
CA ILE A 90 -0.17 6.42 -2.44
C ILE A 90 0.89 7.49 -2.63
N GLU A 91 1.49 7.95 -1.54
CA GLU A 91 2.55 8.95 -1.60
C GLU A 91 3.89 8.37 -2.09
N ASP A 92 5.00 8.89 -1.61
CA ASP A 92 6.31 8.59 -2.15
C ASP A 92 7.02 7.42 -1.47
N ASN A 93 7.98 6.80 -2.18
CA ASN A 93 8.91 5.81 -1.66
C ASN A 93 8.24 4.58 -1.04
N CYS A 94 7.04 4.22 -1.48
CA CYS A 94 6.34 3.04 -1.00
C CYS A 94 6.75 1.79 -1.78
N TYR A 95 6.79 0.66 -1.07
CA TYR A 95 7.07 -0.64 -1.67
C TYR A 95 5.88 -1.58 -1.48
N LEU A 96 5.14 -1.81 -2.56
CA LEU A 96 4.00 -2.72 -2.60
C LEU A 96 4.46 -4.03 -3.24
N MET A 97 4.45 -5.10 -2.44
CA MET A 97 4.94 -6.40 -2.89
C MET A 97 3.84 -7.21 -3.59
N ILE A 98 4.20 -8.42 -4.02
CA ILE A 98 3.38 -9.29 -4.84
C ILE A 98 1.96 -9.42 -4.29
N ASN A 99 0.97 -9.19 -5.17
CA ASN A 99 -0.44 -9.40 -4.89
C ASN A 99 -1.00 -8.56 -3.72
N ALA A 100 -0.37 -7.42 -3.39
CA ALA A 100 -0.94 -6.47 -2.45
C ALA A 100 -2.18 -5.81 -3.07
N HIS A 101 -3.24 -5.67 -2.28
CA HIS A 101 -4.50 -5.05 -2.70
C HIS A 101 -4.80 -3.79 -1.91
N ILE A 102 -4.96 -2.69 -2.61
CA ILE A 102 -5.36 -1.38 -2.08
C ILE A 102 -6.77 -1.09 -2.57
N ALA A 103 -7.75 -1.22 -1.69
CA ALA A 103 -9.14 -0.94 -2.03
C ALA A 103 -9.40 0.56 -2.22
N HIS A 104 -10.63 0.86 -2.61
CA HIS A 104 -11.12 2.22 -2.84
C HIS A 104 -10.97 3.13 -1.60
N ASP A 105 -10.77 4.42 -1.83
CA ASP A 105 -10.72 5.47 -0.80
C ASP A 105 -9.58 5.29 0.24
N CYS A 106 -8.59 4.43 -0.05
CA CYS A 106 -7.42 4.27 0.79
C CYS A 106 -6.43 5.42 0.61
N TYR A 107 -5.71 5.73 1.67
CA TYR A 107 -4.60 6.68 1.66
C TYR A 107 -3.38 6.06 2.30
N ILE A 108 -2.26 6.01 1.60
CA ILE A 108 -1.00 5.46 2.08
C ILE A 108 0.04 6.57 2.02
N GLU A 109 0.53 7.01 3.18
CA GLU A 109 1.60 7.99 3.28
C GLU A 109 2.95 7.39 2.89
N SER A 110 3.96 8.24 2.81
CA SER A 110 5.29 7.91 2.29
C SER A 110 6.05 6.85 3.12
N ASN A 111 7.01 6.18 2.47
CA ASN A 111 7.94 5.23 3.05
C ASN A 111 7.28 3.97 3.66
N CYS A 112 6.14 3.58 3.16
CA CYS A 112 5.44 2.38 3.63
C CYS A 112 5.88 1.13 2.87
N VAL A 113 5.96 0.01 3.60
CA VAL A 113 6.21 -1.32 3.03
C VAL A 113 4.97 -2.19 3.22
N ILE A 114 4.33 -2.56 2.11
CA ILE A 114 3.15 -3.41 2.06
C ILE A 114 3.59 -4.76 1.49
N SER A 115 3.73 -5.76 2.35
CA SER A 115 4.28 -7.06 1.96
C SER A 115 3.30 -7.88 1.11
N ASN A 116 3.76 -9.05 0.66
CA ASN A 116 3.00 -9.93 -0.23
C ASN A 116 1.64 -10.33 0.36
N ASN A 117 0.61 -10.37 -0.48
CA ASN A 117 -0.76 -10.78 -0.13
C ASN A 117 -1.42 -9.97 0.98
N VAL A 118 -0.97 -8.76 1.24
CA VAL A 118 -1.68 -7.83 2.11
C VAL A 118 -2.93 -7.34 1.41
N ALA A 119 -4.07 -7.29 2.13
CA ALA A 119 -5.30 -6.73 1.61
C ALA A 119 -5.87 -5.66 2.54
N PHE A 120 -6.11 -4.49 1.98
CA PHE A 120 -6.81 -3.40 2.64
C PHE A 120 -8.27 -3.36 2.22
N GLY A 121 -9.17 -3.26 3.18
CA GLY A 121 -10.54 -2.85 2.92
C GLY A 121 -10.61 -1.36 2.57
N GLY A 122 -11.76 -0.91 2.05
CA GLY A 122 -11.94 0.50 1.68
C GLY A 122 -11.70 1.47 2.84
N HIS A 123 -11.31 2.70 2.50
CA HIS A 123 -11.11 3.79 3.46
C HIS A 123 -10.00 3.57 4.51
N VAL A 124 -9.07 2.64 4.29
CA VAL A 124 -7.92 2.47 5.18
C VAL A 124 -6.95 3.63 4.99
N TYR A 125 -6.47 4.19 6.09
CA TYR A 125 -5.41 5.20 6.10
C TYR A 125 -4.16 4.62 6.77
N VAL A 126 -3.03 4.68 6.10
CA VAL A 126 -1.74 4.21 6.61
C VAL A 126 -0.79 5.40 6.71
N MET A 127 -0.40 5.75 7.92
CA MET A 127 0.58 6.81 8.17
C MET A 127 1.98 6.35 7.81
N ASN A 128 2.88 7.29 7.61
CA ASN A 128 4.22 7.09 7.08
C ASN A 128 5.09 6.06 7.83
N ASN A 129 6.11 5.54 7.16
CA ASN A 129 7.12 4.64 7.72
C ASN A 129 6.55 3.34 8.34
N THR A 130 5.38 2.91 7.91
CA THR A 130 4.69 1.72 8.43
C THR A 130 5.07 0.48 7.63
N GLN A 131 5.26 -0.64 8.31
CA GLN A 131 5.57 -1.94 7.72
C GLN A 131 4.44 -2.93 7.97
N ILE A 132 3.81 -3.38 6.91
CA ILE A 132 2.72 -4.36 6.94
C ILE A 132 3.26 -5.71 6.50
N GLY A 133 3.29 -6.68 7.39
CA GLY A 133 3.84 -8.01 7.15
C GLY A 133 3.01 -8.84 6.16
N PHE A 134 3.61 -9.91 5.68
CA PHE A 134 3.02 -10.84 4.71
C PHE A 134 1.62 -11.32 5.14
N GLY A 135 0.64 -11.26 4.21
CA GLY A 135 -0.71 -11.80 4.40
C GLY A 135 -1.56 -11.09 5.46
N VAL A 136 -1.20 -9.87 5.84
CA VAL A 136 -2.02 -9.07 6.78
C VAL A 136 -3.30 -8.63 6.10
N LEU A 137 -4.43 -8.77 6.80
CA LEU A 137 -5.74 -8.29 6.37
C LEU A 137 -6.17 -7.11 7.24
N VAL A 138 -6.56 -6.01 6.61
CA VAL A 138 -6.97 -4.79 7.30
C VAL A 138 -8.43 -4.48 7.01
N HIS A 139 -9.26 -4.49 8.05
CA HIS A 139 -10.66 -4.11 7.94
C HIS A 139 -10.78 -2.63 7.53
N GLN A 140 -11.81 -2.32 6.75
CA GLN A 140 -12.12 -0.97 6.29
C GLN A 140 -12.19 0.07 7.44
N TYR A 141 -11.92 1.34 7.09
CA TYR A 141 -11.94 2.51 7.99
C TYR A 141 -10.88 2.50 9.11
N ASN A 142 -9.87 1.65 9.06
CA ASN A 142 -8.78 1.73 10.02
C ASN A 142 -7.82 2.88 9.68
N VAL A 143 -7.35 3.57 10.73
CA VAL A 143 -6.24 4.53 10.66
C VAL A 143 -5.04 3.93 11.38
N ILE A 144 -4.06 3.50 10.62
CA ILE A 144 -2.82 2.90 11.10
C ILE A 144 -1.79 4.00 11.35
N GLY A 145 -1.27 4.06 12.57
CA GLY A 145 -0.27 5.05 12.97
C GLY A 145 1.08 4.88 12.26
N SER A 146 1.88 5.94 12.23
CA SER A 146 3.24 5.92 11.70
C SER A 146 4.16 4.98 12.48
N TYR A 147 5.20 4.47 11.81
CA TYR A 147 6.18 3.55 12.40
C TYR A 147 5.59 2.27 13.00
N CYS A 148 4.37 1.91 12.64
CA CYS A 148 3.78 0.65 13.04
C CYS A 148 4.43 -0.53 12.31
N MET A 149 4.44 -1.69 12.98
CA MET A 149 4.78 -2.96 12.35
C MET A 149 3.71 -4.01 12.65
N PHE A 150 3.29 -4.71 11.58
CA PHE A 150 2.35 -5.82 11.70
C PHE A 150 3.04 -7.12 11.35
N GLY A 151 2.99 -8.08 12.29
CA GLY A 151 3.49 -9.43 12.05
C GLY A 151 2.69 -10.15 10.96
N LEU A 152 3.34 -11.11 10.30
CA LEU A 152 2.74 -11.89 9.21
C LEU A 152 1.41 -12.55 9.62
N GLY A 153 0.44 -12.60 8.69
CA GLY A 153 -0.85 -13.24 8.88
C GLY A 153 -1.79 -12.56 9.90
N SER A 154 -1.48 -11.34 10.33
CA SER A 154 -2.33 -10.62 11.28
C SER A 154 -3.64 -10.17 10.65
N VAL A 155 -4.73 -10.17 11.45
CA VAL A 155 -6.04 -9.65 11.03
C VAL A 155 -6.41 -8.45 11.90
N ILE A 156 -6.44 -7.28 11.27
CA ILE A 156 -6.76 -6.02 11.94
C ILE A 156 -8.26 -5.77 11.83
N THR A 157 -8.94 -5.81 12.97
CA THR A 157 -10.38 -5.57 13.06
C THR A 157 -10.69 -4.08 13.21
N ARG A 158 -11.95 -3.67 13.01
CA ARG A 158 -12.40 -2.28 13.04
C ARG A 158 -12.13 -1.54 14.37
N ALA A 159 -12.03 -2.24 15.48
CA ALA A 159 -11.92 -1.63 16.80
C ALA A 159 -10.47 -1.48 17.31
N ALA A 160 -9.46 -1.70 16.47
CA ALA A 160 -8.08 -1.65 16.91
C ALA A 160 -7.57 -0.21 17.05
N ASP A 161 -7.03 0.14 18.23
CA ASP A 161 -6.38 1.45 18.45
C ASP A 161 -4.89 1.38 18.05
N LEU A 162 -4.65 1.54 16.74
CA LEU A 162 -3.35 1.35 16.07
C LEU A 162 -2.43 2.56 16.23
N LYS A 163 -2.00 2.84 17.47
CA LYS A 163 -1.12 3.98 17.80
C LYS A 163 0.22 3.90 17.09
N CYS A 164 0.81 5.06 16.86
CA CYS A 164 2.12 5.18 16.23
C CYS A 164 3.22 4.47 17.03
N GLY A 165 4.22 3.93 16.32
CA GLY A 165 5.36 3.27 16.93
C GLY A 165 5.06 1.93 17.61
N THR A 166 4.02 1.22 17.19
CA THR A 166 3.58 -0.03 17.85
C THR A 166 3.74 -1.25 16.95
N LEU A 167 3.89 -2.42 17.58
CA LEU A 167 3.96 -3.73 16.96
C LEU A 167 2.71 -4.54 17.30
N TRP A 168 2.09 -5.10 16.27
CA TRP A 168 0.85 -5.88 16.35
C TRP A 168 1.02 -7.26 15.72
N HIS A 169 0.39 -8.27 16.29
CA HIS A 169 0.39 -9.62 15.72
C HIS A 169 -0.86 -10.41 16.14
N GLY A 170 -1.24 -11.38 15.28
CA GLY A 170 -2.28 -12.37 15.56
C GLY A 170 -3.60 -12.15 14.82
N ASN A 171 -4.56 -13.06 15.05
CA ASN A 171 -5.92 -13.01 14.51
C ASN A 171 -6.94 -13.23 15.64
N PRO A 172 -7.66 -12.20 16.10
CA PRO A 172 -7.48 -10.79 15.77
C PRO A 172 -6.14 -10.23 16.25
N ALA A 173 -5.60 -9.24 15.55
CA ALA A 173 -4.35 -8.61 15.91
C ALA A 173 -4.42 -7.95 17.29
N ARG A 174 -3.37 -8.14 18.08
CA ARG A 174 -3.22 -7.57 19.42
C ARG A 174 -1.93 -6.79 19.51
N PHE A 175 -1.94 -5.70 20.28
CA PHE A 175 -0.73 -4.99 20.66
C PHE A 175 0.25 -5.94 21.33
N GLN A 176 1.49 -5.94 20.87
CA GLN A 176 2.57 -6.75 21.44
C GLN A 176 3.50 -5.90 22.29
N LYS A 177 4.02 -4.84 21.70
CA LYS A 177 4.98 -3.92 22.30
C LYS A 177 5.17 -2.68 21.43
N PHE A 178 5.97 -1.74 21.88
CA PHE A 178 6.47 -0.68 21.03
C PHE A 178 7.47 -1.22 19.99
N ASN A 179 7.45 -0.63 18.80
CA ASN A 179 8.36 -0.98 17.69
C ASN A 179 9.73 -0.28 17.86
N GLU A 180 10.38 -0.51 19.00
CA GLU A 180 11.65 0.14 19.34
C GLU A 180 12.69 -0.02 18.25
N VAL A 181 12.82 -1.21 17.66
CA VAL A 181 13.76 -1.48 16.57
C VAL A 181 13.48 -0.60 15.34
N GLY A 182 12.21 -0.47 14.95
CA GLY A 182 11.80 0.39 13.85
C GLY A 182 12.07 1.87 14.14
N LEU A 183 11.79 2.32 15.35
CA LEU A 183 12.02 3.69 15.78
C LEU A 183 13.52 4.00 15.82
N GLN A 184 14.34 3.15 16.42
CA GLN A 184 15.81 3.32 16.50
C GLN A 184 16.47 3.40 15.12
N ARG A 185 16.00 2.63 14.14
CA ARG A 185 16.50 2.72 12.76
C ARG A 185 16.25 4.07 12.10
N ASN A 186 15.30 4.84 12.63
CA ASN A 186 14.97 6.20 12.19
C ASN A 186 15.46 7.26 13.19
N ASN A 187 16.33 6.90 14.14
CA ASN A 187 16.84 7.77 15.20
C ASN A 187 15.73 8.38 16.07
N LEU A 188 14.69 7.61 16.36
CA LEU A 188 13.53 7.99 17.16
C LEU A 188 13.40 7.11 18.40
N ALA A 189 12.76 7.66 19.43
CA ALA A 189 12.33 6.96 20.63
C ALA A 189 10.80 6.88 20.73
N VAL A 190 10.30 6.12 21.68
CA VAL A 190 8.85 5.97 21.89
C VAL A 190 8.18 7.29 22.24
N ASP A 191 8.85 8.14 23.01
CA ASP A 191 8.34 9.45 23.42
C ASP A 191 8.14 10.42 22.23
N ASP A 192 8.91 10.24 21.14
CA ASP A 192 8.76 11.03 19.91
C ASP A 192 7.42 10.76 19.19
N MET A 193 6.75 9.66 19.53
CA MET A 193 5.46 9.30 18.91
C MET A 193 4.28 10.11 19.45
N ARG A 194 4.47 11.02 20.37
CA ARG A 194 3.38 11.80 20.94
C ARG A 194 2.71 12.70 19.90
N SER A 195 3.48 13.49 19.19
CA SER A 195 2.97 14.39 18.13
C SER A 195 2.35 13.61 16.98
N GLU A 196 2.95 12.46 16.61
CA GLU A 196 2.39 11.59 15.59
C GLU A 196 1.05 10.98 16.01
N ASN A 197 0.88 10.64 17.28
CA ASN A 197 -0.42 10.17 17.80
C ASN A 197 -1.47 11.28 17.85
N GLU A 198 -1.09 12.53 18.13
CA GLU A 198 -1.98 13.69 18.04
C GLU A 198 -2.43 13.91 16.57
N ARG A 199 -1.51 13.84 15.61
CA ARG A 199 -1.83 13.88 14.17
C ARG A 199 -2.75 12.74 13.76
N ARG A 200 -2.47 11.52 14.21
CA ARG A 200 -3.35 10.36 13.97
C ARG A 200 -4.77 10.60 14.48
N GLN A 201 -4.91 11.16 15.66
CA GLN A 201 -6.22 11.48 16.24
C GLN A 201 -6.99 12.49 15.39
N SER A 202 -6.32 13.51 14.90
CA SER A 202 -6.92 14.51 13.98
C SER A 202 -7.40 13.85 12.67
N ILE A 203 -6.63 12.91 12.11
CA ILE A 203 -7.02 12.14 10.92
C ILE A 203 -8.28 11.30 11.20
N ILE A 204 -8.36 10.64 12.37
CA ILE A 204 -9.53 9.86 12.76
C ILE A 204 -10.78 10.76 12.86
N GLU A 205 -10.65 11.90 13.48
CA GLU A 205 -11.75 12.87 13.65
C GLU A 205 -12.23 13.43 12.30
N GLU A 206 -11.31 13.75 11.41
CA GLU A 206 -11.65 14.20 10.06
C GLU A 206 -12.41 13.13 9.29
N ARG A 207 -11.90 11.90 9.29
CA ARG A 207 -12.48 10.77 8.53
C ARG A 207 -13.75 10.20 9.17
N SER A 208 -14.03 10.50 10.44
CA SER A 208 -15.28 10.10 11.11
C SER A 208 -16.50 10.91 10.71
N LYS A 209 -16.30 12.03 9.98
CA LYS A 209 -17.39 12.90 9.48
C LYS A 209 -18.11 12.32 8.24
N TYR A 210 -17.56 11.25 7.70
CA TYR A 210 -18.05 10.50 6.55
C TYR A 210 -18.42 9.07 6.96
#